data_41154a3722218881c1e3dfd9c145ad5f
#
_entry.id   41154a3722218881c1e3dfd9c145ad5f
#
_cell.length_a   1.000
_cell.length_b   1.000
_cell.length_c   1.000
_cell.angle_alpha   90.00
_cell.angle_beta   90.00
_cell.angle_gamma   90.00
#
_symmetry.space_group_name_H-M   'P 1'
#
loop_
_entity.id
_entity.type
_entity.pdbx_description
1 polymer ?
#
loop_
_entity_poly.entity_id
_entity_poly.type
_entity_poly.pdbx_seq_one_letter_code
_entity_poly.pdbx_strand_id
1 'polypeptide(L)'
;MTAMPWHAAHWSRLQARRQRGALPHALLLCGPAGLGKRDFATRFVRALLCEQPGEDGDACGRCRACLLLAAGSHPDLIGLTFGLRRDGTPRSEIVVEQIRDLSARLAMSSQFGGWQVAVIDPADAMNAAAANALLKTLEEPATQTMLVLLADAPWQLPQTIRSRCQRIEFHLPAADEALAWLQDQGVADAATALQAAGGNPGLARDWAGQGALERRREVRKDLAALAAGRGQATEVVARWMGDEPAQRLWFAAQAVADDMKARATPSAAPPLGSAMDAEALGQWYAAANRTRQHLRGPLRDDLLLLELLAAWR
;
A
#
# COMPACT_ATOMS: atom_id res chain seq x y z
N MET A 1 6.19 7.37 -16.62
CA MET A 1 6.13 7.22 -15.15
C MET A 1 7.47 7.70 -14.61
N THR A 2 7.47 8.75 -13.82
CA THR A 2 8.70 9.30 -13.23
C THR A 2 9.14 8.37 -12.10
N ALA A 3 10.36 7.82 -12.19
CA ALA A 3 10.90 6.98 -11.12
C ALA A 3 11.01 7.79 -9.83
N MET A 4 10.52 7.25 -8.73
CA MET A 4 10.66 7.90 -7.43
C MET A 4 12.12 7.78 -6.96
N PRO A 5 12.77 8.87 -6.48
CA PRO A 5 14.20 8.88 -6.16
C PRO A 5 14.62 7.76 -5.19
N TRP A 6 13.84 7.50 -4.15
CA TRP A 6 14.08 6.45 -3.15
C TRP A 6 14.05 5.02 -3.70
N HIS A 7 13.67 4.82 -4.97
CA HIS A 7 13.75 3.52 -5.64
C HIS A 7 15.15 3.20 -6.17
N ALA A 8 16.03 4.19 -6.32
CA ALA A 8 17.31 4.05 -7.02
C ALA A 8 18.21 2.94 -6.46
N ALA A 9 18.33 2.86 -5.13
CA ALA A 9 19.14 1.81 -4.48
C ALA A 9 18.59 0.39 -4.71
N HIS A 10 17.26 0.24 -4.64
CA HIS A 10 16.61 -1.04 -4.92
C HIS A 10 16.77 -1.45 -6.39
N TRP A 11 16.62 -0.48 -7.30
CA TRP A 11 16.81 -0.69 -8.73
C TRP A 11 18.22 -1.17 -9.06
N SER A 12 19.24 -0.44 -8.63
CA SER A 12 20.65 -0.77 -8.87
C SER A 12 21.00 -2.17 -8.34
N ARG A 13 20.48 -2.53 -7.15
CA ARG A 13 20.70 -3.85 -6.55
C ARG A 13 20.08 -4.97 -7.37
N LEU A 14 18.86 -4.79 -7.89
CA LEU A 14 18.21 -5.77 -8.74
C LEU A 14 18.89 -5.90 -10.10
N GLN A 15 19.31 -4.79 -10.71
CA GLN A 15 20.04 -4.81 -11.98
C GLN A 15 21.39 -5.53 -11.85
N ALA A 16 22.13 -5.26 -10.78
CA ALA A 16 23.39 -5.96 -10.52
C ALA A 16 23.20 -7.49 -10.33
N ARG A 17 22.07 -7.93 -9.74
CA ARG A 17 21.73 -9.35 -9.63
C ARG A 17 21.34 -9.95 -10.98
N ARG A 18 20.55 -9.22 -11.78
CA ARG A 18 20.16 -9.62 -13.13
C ARG A 18 21.37 -9.87 -14.02
N GLN A 19 22.33 -8.94 -14.04
CA GLN A 19 23.56 -9.05 -14.82
C GLN A 19 24.40 -10.27 -14.45
N ARG A 20 24.35 -10.69 -13.18
CA ARG A 20 25.05 -11.89 -12.68
C ARG A 20 24.25 -13.19 -12.82
N GLY A 21 23.03 -13.14 -13.39
CA GLY A 21 22.15 -14.30 -13.45
C GLY A 21 21.66 -14.81 -12.08
N ALA A 22 21.70 -13.96 -11.04
CA ALA A 22 21.41 -14.31 -9.66
C ALA A 22 20.11 -13.68 -9.13
N LEU A 23 19.13 -13.48 -10.01
CA LEU A 23 17.80 -13.04 -9.58
C LEU A 23 17.13 -14.14 -8.75
N PRO A 24 16.46 -13.79 -7.64
CA PRO A 24 15.66 -14.75 -6.90
C PRO A 24 14.41 -15.09 -7.72
N HIS A 25 13.84 -16.27 -7.51
CA HIS A 25 12.59 -16.69 -8.15
C HIS A 25 11.35 -15.97 -7.58
N ALA A 26 11.45 -15.38 -6.39
CA ALA A 26 10.34 -14.67 -5.75
C ALA A 26 10.81 -13.39 -5.05
N LEU A 27 10.14 -12.28 -5.33
CA LEU A 27 10.31 -10.97 -4.69
C LEU A 27 9.06 -10.64 -3.88
N LEU A 28 9.25 -10.13 -2.66
CA LEU A 28 8.20 -9.51 -1.86
C LEU A 28 8.50 -8.03 -1.71
N LEU A 29 7.76 -7.20 -2.48
CA LEU A 29 7.83 -5.74 -2.40
C LEU A 29 6.87 -5.29 -1.30
N CYS A 30 7.39 -4.82 -0.19
CA CYS A 30 6.60 -4.54 1.01
C CYS A 30 6.91 -3.18 1.62
N GLY A 31 5.93 -2.64 2.36
CA GLY A 31 5.96 -1.33 3.00
C GLY A 31 4.67 -0.54 2.82
N PRO A 32 4.53 0.64 3.42
CA PRO A 32 3.32 1.45 3.35
C PRO A 32 2.84 1.71 1.91
N ALA A 33 1.52 1.81 1.70
CA ALA A 33 0.94 2.28 0.44
C ALA A 33 1.49 3.67 0.08
N GLY A 34 1.46 4.07 -1.19
CA GLY A 34 1.90 5.41 -1.62
C GLY A 34 3.40 5.56 -1.86
N LEU A 35 4.23 4.54 -1.59
CA LEU A 35 5.68 4.61 -1.82
C LEU A 35 6.12 4.12 -3.21
N GLY A 36 5.16 3.91 -4.13
CA GLY A 36 5.44 3.56 -5.52
C GLY A 36 5.86 2.12 -5.76
N LYS A 37 5.55 1.18 -4.84
CA LYS A 37 5.87 -0.25 -5.03
C LYS A 37 5.32 -0.83 -6.33
N ARG A 38 4.09 -0.44 -6.70
CA ARG A 38 3.42 -0.87 -7.94
C ARG A 38 4.13 -0.33 -9.19
N ASP A 39 4.58 0.93 -9.15
CA ASP A 39 5.36 1.54 -10.21
C ASP A 39 6.72 0.87 -10.36
N PHE A 40 7.38 0.60 -9.24
CA PHE A 40 8.63 -0.14 -9.20
C PHE A 40 8.49 -1.56 -9.76
N ALA A 41 7.46 -2.30 -9.33
CA ALA A 41 7.15 -3.63 -9.84
C ALA A 41 6.92 -3.62 -11.35
N THR A 42 6.10 -2.67 -11.83
CA THR A 42 5.81 -2.50 -13.26
C THR A 42 7.08 -2.22 -14.05
N ARG A 43 7.94 -1.31 -13.57
CA ARG A 43 9.24 -1.01 -14.18
C ARG A 43 10.13 -2.25 -14.26
N PHE A 44 10.23 -2.99 -13.14
CA PHE A 44 11.06 -4.19 -13.05
C PHE A 44 10.55 -5.31 -13.98
N VAL A 45 9.25 -5.58 -13.98
CA VAL A 45 8.63 -6.60 -14.84
C VAL A 45 8.81 -6.26 -16.32
N ARG A 46 8.61 -4.99 -16.70
CA ARG A 46 8.84 -4.52 -18.08
C ARG A 46 10.30 -4.69 -18.50
N ALA A 47 11.23 -4.36 -17.60
CA ALA A 47 12.66 -4.54 -17.85
C ALA A 47 13.03 -6.02 -17.99
N LEU A 48 12.46 -6.90 -17.15
CA LEU A 48 12.75 -8.34 -17.14
C LEU A 48 12.24 -9.04 -18.41
N LEU A 49 11.06 -8.67 -18.90
CA LEU A 49 10.44 -9.23 -20.09
C LEU A 49 10.89 -8.55 -21.38
N CYS A 50 11.62 -7.44 -21.31
CA CYS A 50 12.13 -6.73 -22.49
C CYS A 50 13.21 -7.55 -23.20
N GLU A 51 13.06 -7.73 -24.52
CA GLU A 51 14.05 -8.44 -25.36
C GLU A 51 15.36 -7.67 -25.53
N GLN A 52 15.33 -6.33 -25.41
CA GLN A 52 16.47 -5.45 -25.65
C GLN A 52 16.48 -4.31 -24.61
N PRO A 53 16.76 -4.62 -23.33
CA PRO A 53 16.83 -3.58 -22.30
C PRO A 53 17.97 -2.60 -22.56
N GLY A 54 17.78 -1.34 -22.14
CA GLY A 54 18.79 -0.30 -22.23
C GLY A 54 19.97 -0.54 -21.30
N GLU A 55 21.01 0.31 -21.39
CA GLU A 55 22.20 0.24 -20.53
C GLU A 55 21.87 0.51 -19.05
N ASP A 56 20.86 1.32 -18.78
CA ASP A 56 20.28 1.59 -17.46
C ASP A 56 19.46 0.42 -16.90
N GLY A 57 19.29 -0.64 -17.71
CA GLY A 57 18.50 -1.82 -17.39
C GLY A 57 17.00 -1.64 -17.58
N ASP A 58 16.53 -0.49 -18.04
CA ASP A 58 15.11 -0.24 -18.30
C ASP A 58 14.63 -0.90 -19.61
N ALA A 59 13.32 -1.11 -19.73
CA ALA A 59 12.71 -1.64 -20.92
C ALA A 59 12.84 -0.66 -22.09
N CYS A 60 13.20 -1.15 -23.30
CA CYS A 60 13.41 -0.32 -24.50
C CYS A 60 12.13 0.36 -25.02
N GLY A 61 10.95 -0.07 -24.62
CA GLY A 61 9.64 0.48 -25.01
C GLY A 61 9.21 0.18 -26.45
N ARG A 62 10.04 -0.43 -27.30
CA ARG A 62 9.80 -0.60 -28.76
C ARG A 62 9.84 -2.03 -29.28
N CYS A 63 10.44 -2.98 -28.56
CA CYS A 63 10.44 -4.38 -28.96
C CYS A 63 9.03 -5.01 -28.86
N ARG A 64 8.85 -6.16 -29.47
CA ARG A 64 7.55 -6.87 -29.48
C ARG A 64 7.02 -7.11 -28.07
N ALA A 65 7.86 -7.57 -27.15
CA ALA A 65 7.48 -7.77 -25.76
C ALA A 65 6.99 -6.47 -25.09
N CYS A 66 7.72 -5.35 -25.29
CA CYS A 66 7.32 -4.05 -24.72
C CYS A 66 5.97 -3.55 -25.27
N LEU A 67 5.69 -3.76 -26.55
CA LEU A 67 4.41 -3.38 -27.15
C LEU A 67 3.25 -4.23 -26.60
N LEU A 68 3.45 -5.54 -26.41
CA LEU A 68 2.46 -6.41 -25.79
C LEU A 68 2.24 -6.08 -24.31
N LEU A 69 3.30 -5.72 -23.59
CA LEU A 69 3.19 -5.24 -22.21
C LEU A 69 2.41 -3.93 -22.10
N ALA A 70 2.63 -3.02 -23.04
CA ALA A 70 1.87 -1.75 -23.10
C ALA A 70 0.38 -2.00 -23.43
N ALA A 71 0.08 -2.99 -24.26
CA ALA A 71 -1.28 -3.41 -24.59
C ALA A 71 -1.93 -4.31 -23.51
N GLY A 72 -1.21 -4.69 -22.44
CA GLY A 72 -1.71 -5.60 -21.41
C GLY A 72 -1.94 -7.04 -21.87
N SER A 73 -1.32 -7.45 -22.98
CA SER A 73 -1.54 -8.75 -23.65
C SER A 73 -0.30 -9.64 -23.74
N HIS A 74 0.73 -9.35 -22.96
CA HIS A 74 1.94 -10.18 -22.94
C HIS A 74 1.65 -11.56 -22.34
N PRO A 75 1.86 -12.67 -23.07
CA PRO A 75 1.43 -14.00 -22.62
C PRO A 75 2.18 -14.51 -21.39
N ASP A 76 3.46 -14.11 -21.22
CA ASP A 76 4.30 -14.53 -20.12
C ASP A 76 4.22 -13.58 -18.90
N LEU A 77 3.27 -12.63 -18.90
CA LEU A 77 2.91 -11.81 -17.72
C LEU A 77 1.53 -12.23 -17.22
N ILE A 78 1.47 -12.64 -15.97
CA ILE A 78 0.24 -13.02 -15.30
C ILE A 78 0.01 -12.07 -14.14
N GLY A 79 -0.97 -11.17 -14.28
CA GLY A 79 -1.45 -10.33 -13.17
C GLY A 79 -2.54 -11.05 -12.38
N LEU A 80 -2.41 -11.06 -11.06
CA LEU A 80 -3.42 -11.60 -10.15
C LEU A 80 -3.80 -10.54 -9.13
N THR A 81 -5.08 -10.20 -9.10
CA THR A 81 -5.69 -9.26 -8.16
C THR A 81 -7.04 -9.80 -7.68
N PHE A 82 -7.81 -8.97 -7.00
CA PHE A 82 -9.17 -9.35 -6.59
C PHE A 82 -10.00 -9.84 -7.77
N GLY A 83 -10.59 -11.01 -7.61
CA GLY A 83 -11.56 -11.55 -8.58
C GLY A 83 -12.98 -11.06 -8.33
N LEU A 84 -13.89 -11.52 -9.16
CA LEU A 84 -15.33 -11.32 -8.96
C LEU A 84 -15.94 -12.54 -8.27
N ARG A 85 -17.00 -12.33 -7.50
CA ARG A 85 -17.87 -13.38 -7.00
C ARG A 85 -18.82 -13.86 -8.12
N ARG A 86 -19.55 -14.94 -7.88
CA ARG A 86 -20.51 -15.48 -8.86
C ARG A 86 -21.63 -14.50 -9.21
N ASP A 87 -21.94 -13.59 -8.31
CA ASP A 87 -22.94 -12.51 -8.48
C ASP A 87 -22.38 -11.27 -9.17
N GLY A 88 -21.11 -11.29 -9.62
CA GLY A 88 -20.41 -10.17 -10.26
C GLY A 88 -19.84 -9.13 -9.29
N THR A 89 -20.02 -9.27 -7.98
CA THR A 89 -19.45 -8.33 -7.00
C THR A 89 -17.95 -8.57 -6.81
N PRO A 90 -17.14 -7.51 -6.61
CA PRO A 90 -15.72 -7.65 -6.33
C PRO A 90 -15.48 -8.44 -5.04
N ARG A 91 -14.49 -9.31 -5.04
CA ARG A 91 -13.97 -9.94 -3.82
C ARG A 91 -13.10 -8.96 -3.05
N SER A 92 -13.01 -9.16 -1.75
CA SER A 92 -12.08 -8.45 -0.86
C SER A 92 -10.84 -9.27 -0.51
N GLU A 93 -10.73 -10.49 -1.04
CA GLU A 93 -9.62 -11.41 -0.81
C GLU A 93 -9.26 -12.17 -2.10
N ILE A 94 -8.02 -12.64 -2.17
CA ILE A 94 -7.54 -13.57 -3.18
C ILE A 94 -7.78 -14.99 -2.66
N VAL A 95 -8.47 -15.80 -3.47
CA VAL A 95 -8.92 -17.14 -3.10
C VAL A 95 -8.07 -18.25 -3.73
N VAL A 96 -8.16 -19.45 -3.18
CA VAL A 96 -7.32 -20.59 -3.56
C VAL A 96 -7.43 -20.97 -5.05
N GLU A 97 -8.60 -20.84 -5.64
CA GLU A 97 -8.84 -21.15 -7.05
C GLU A 97 -7.97 -20.26 -7.95
N GLN A 98 -7.87 -18.95 -7.65
CA GLN A 98 -7.04 -18.02 -8.41
C GLN A 98 -5.56 -18.39 -8.34
N ILE A 99 -5.06 -18.85 -7.19
CA ILE A 99 -3.67 -19.30 -7.03
C ILE A 99 -3.43 -20.62 -7.78
N ARG A 100 -4.39 -21.55 -7.78
CA ARG A 100 -4.28 -22.81 -8.55
C ARG A 100 -4.21 -22.53 -10.04
N ASP A 101 -5.05 -21.64 -10.56
CA ASP A 101 -5.02 -21.22 -11.97
C ASP A 101 -3.70 -20.54 -12.32
N LEU A 102 -3.19 -19.66 -11.44
CA LEU A 102 -1.88 -19.04 -11.60
C LEU A 102 -0.77 -20.09 -11.68
N SER A 103 -0.75 -21.04 -10.73
CA SER A 103 0.28 -22.10 -10.69
C SER A 103 0.22 -23.02 -11.91
N ALA A 104 -0.99 -23.36 -12.38
CA ALA A 104 -1.16 -24.15 -13.60
C ALA A 104 -0.61 -23.43 -14.84
N ARG A 105 -0.81 -22.11 -14.95
CA ARG A 105 -0.26 -21.29 -16.05
C ARG A 105 1.27 -21.19 -15.97
N LEU A 106 1.85 -21.02 -14.77
CA LEU A 106 3.29 -20.97 -14.58
C LEU A 106 4.00 -22.31 -14.83
N ALA A 107 3.27 -23.43 -14.79
CA ALA A 107 3.80 -24.75 -15.14
C ALA A 107 3.92 -24.95 -16.66
N MET A 108 3.33 -24.08 -17.49
CA MET A 108 3.50 -24.13 -18.93
C MET A 108 4.81 -23.42 -19.33
N SER A 109 5.33 -23.76 -20.51
CA SER A 109 6.54 -23.10 -21.03
C SER A 109 6.26 -21.66 -21.44
N SER A 110 7.26 -20.79 -21.24
CA SER A 110 7.23 -19.39 -21.73
C SER A 110 7.04 -19.36 -23.25
N GLN A 111 6.19 -18.47 -23.74
CA GLN A 111 5.93 -18.29 -25.16
C GLN A 111 7.03 -17.47 -25.88
N PHE A 112 7.78 -16.66 -25.14
CA PHE A 112 8.91 -15.87 -25.65
C PHE A 112 10.27 -16.52 -25.34
N GLY A 113 10.29 -17.72 -24.75
CA GLY A 113 11.53 -18.46 -24.44
C GLY A 113 12.38 -17.80 -23.33
N GLY A 114 11.81 -16.85 -22.60
CA GLY A 114 12.47 -16.15 -21.50
C GLY A 114 11.75 -16.33 -20.15
N TRP A 115 11.72 -15.26 -19.38
CA TRP A 115 11.05 -15.26 -18.08
C TRP A 115 9.54 -15.34 -18.21
N GLN A 116 8.90 -16.12 -17.33
CA GLN A 116 7.49 -15.99 -16.98
C GLN A 116 7.38 -15.23 -15.69
N VAL A 117 6.50 -14.22 -15.64
CA VAL A 117 6.35 -13.36 -14.47
C VAL A 117 4.91 -13.39 -13.97
N ALA A 118 4.74 -13.69 -12.69
CA ALA A 118 3.47 -13.55 -12.00
C ALA A 118 3.54 -12.38 -11.02
N VAL A 119 2.58 -11.48 -11.09
CA VAL A 119 2.43 -10.35 -10.16
C VAL A 119 1.17 -10.57 -9.33
N ILE A 120 1.32 -10.66 -8.01
CA ILE A 120 0.21 -10.82 -7.06
C ILE A 120 0.05 -9.51 -6.28
N ASP A 121 -1.03 -8.77 -6.52
CA ASP A 121 -1.31 -7.46 -5.93
C ASP A 121 -2.80 -7.29 -5.58
N PRO A 122 -3.16 -7.15 -4.31
CA PRO A 122 -2.32 -7.18 -3.11
C PRO A 122 -2.10 -8.62 -2.59
N ALA A 123 -0.85 -8.99 -2.32
CA ALA A 123 -0.54 -10.34 -1.84
C ALA A 123 -1.01 -10.58 -0.39
N ASP A 124 -1.02 -9.55 0.43
CA ASP A 124 -1.52 -9.56 1.81
C ASP A 124 -3.05 -9.74 1.93
N ALA A 125 -3.76 -9.71 0.80
CA ALA A 125 -5.19 -10.07 0.75
C ALA A 125 -5.44 -11.56 0.40
N MET A 126 -4.42 -12.39 0.29
CA MET A 126 -4.61 -13.83 0.16
C MET A 126 -5.20 -14.42 1.43
N ASN A 127 -6.30 -15.19 1.31
CA ASN A 127 -6.75 -15.98 2.43
C ASN A 127 -5.79 -17.15 2.74
N ALA A 128 -5.96 -17.80 3.90
CA ALA A 128 -5.04 -18.85 4.35
C ALA A 128 -4.91 -20.02 3.35
N ALA A 129 -6.02 -20.41 2.69
CA ALA A 129 -5.99 -21.48 1.70
C ALA A 129 -5.22 -21.09 0.44
N ALA A 130 -5.37 -19.84 -0.03
CA ALA A 130 -4.62 -19.27 -1.16
C ALA A 130 -3.11 -19.21 -0.85
N ALA A 131 -2.76 -18.67 0.33
CA ALA A 131 -1.37 -18.59 0.76
C ALA A 131 -0.71 -19.97 0.83
N ASN A 132 -1.40 -20.97 1.39
CA ASN A 132 -0.88 -22.34 1.45
C ASN A 132 -0.73 -22.97 0.05
N ALA A 133 -1.65 -22.73 -0.86
CA ALA A 133 -1.54 -23.22 -2.24
C ALA A 133 -0.32 -22.65 -2.99
N LEU A 134 0.06 -21.39 -2.71
CA LEU A 134 1.20 -20.73 -3.32
C LEU A 134 2.55 -21.33 -2.87
N LEU A 135 2.61 -21.95 -1.68
CA LEU A 135 3.86 -22.49 -1.13
C LEU A 135 4.56 -23.47 -2.08
N LYS A 136 3.81 -24.35 -2.74
CA LYS A 136 4.39 -25.30 -3.69
C LYS A 136 5.12 -24.60 -4.84
N THR A 137 4.52 -23.56 -5.40
CA THR A 137 5.14 -22.78 -6.49
C THR A 137 6.36 -21.98 -6.00
N LEU A 138 6.38 -21.56 -4.73
CA LEU A 138 7.53 -20.90 -4.12
C LEU A 138 8.67 -21.85 -3.78
N GLU A 139 8.38 -23.11 -3.46
CA GLU A 139 9.39 -24.13 -3.11
C GLU A 139 10.01 -24.77 -4.37
N GLU A 140 9.19 -25.03 -5.37
CA GLU A 140 9.58 -25.69 -6.62
C GLU A 140 9.20 -24.82 -7.84
N PRO A 141 9.82 -23.64 -8.02
CA PRO A 141 9.52 -22.78 -9.16
C PRO A 141 9.96 -23.42 -10.47
N ALA A 142 9.15 -23.28 -11.52
CA ALA A 142 9.58 -23.65 -12.86
C ALA A 142 10.78 -22.80 -13.30
N THR A 143 11.57 -23.32 -14.25
CA THR A 143 12.75 -22.61 -14.77
C THR A 143 12.34 -21.24 -15.32
N GLN A 144 13.12 -20.20 -15.00
CA GLN A 144 12.87 -18.81 -15.43
C GLN A 144 11.48 -18.26 -15.02
N THR A 145 10.97 -18.66 -13.86
CA THR A 145 9.77 -18.11 -13.26
C THR A 145 10.12 -17.04 -12.24
N MET A 146 9.44 -15.89 -12.30
CA MET A 146 9.55 -14.80 -11.33
C MET A 146 8.18 -14.53 -10.70
N LEU A 147 8.11 -14.66 -9.39
CA LEU A 147 6.95 -14.25 -8.59
C LEU A 147 7.22 -12.87 -7.97
N VAL A 148 6.36 -11.90 -8.21
CA VAL A 148 6.42 -10.56 -7.62
C VAL A 148 5.18 -10.35 -6.77
N LEU A 149 5.36 -10.39 -5.46
CA LEU A 149 4.31 -10.19 -4.46
C LEU A 149 4.36 -8.74 -3.97
N LEU A 150 3.23 -8.04 -4.01
CA LEU A 150 3.10 -6.69 -3.46
C LEU A 150 2.25 -6.72 -2.20
N ALA A 151 2.78 -6.16 -1.10
CA ALA A 151 2.08 -6.12 0.18
C ALA A 151 2.22 -4.75 0.85
N ASP A 152 1.09 -4.15 1.20
CA ASP A 152 1.05 -2.92 1.98
C ASP A 152 1.10 -3.23 3.50
N ALA A 153 0.63 -4.42 3.89
CA ALA A 153 0.62 -4.94 5.26
C ALA A 153 1.30 -6.33 5.33
N PRO A 154 2.64 -6.42 5.15
CA PRO A 154 3.34 -7.70 5.01
C PRO A 154 3.22 -8.63 6.24
N TRP A 155 2.85 -8.09 7.40
CA TRP A 155 2.58 -8.89 8.62
C TRP A 155 1.31 -9.76 8.50
N GLN A 156 0.40 -9.45 7.57
CA GLN A 156 -0.79 -10.28 7.29
C GLN A 156 -0.42 -11.54 6.49
N LEU A 157 0.72 -11.52 5.78
CA LEU A 157 1.21 -12.70 5.08
C LEU A 157 1.76 -13.73 6.07
N PRO A 158 1.48 -15.02 5.89
CA PRO A 158 2.09 -16.09 6.67
C PRO A 158 3.61 -16.03 6.64
N GLN A 159 4.24 -16.38 7.75
CA GLN A 159 5.71 -16.47 7.87
C GLN A 159 6.33 -17.37 6.79
N THR A 160 5.62 -18.45 6.43
CA THR A 160 6.02 -19.42 5.40
C THR A 160 6.17 -18.82 4.01
N ILE A 161 5.32 -17.85 3.64
CA ILE A 161 5.46 -17.07 2.40
C ILE A 161 6.63 -16.10 2.52
N ARG A 162 6.68 -15.33 3.62
CA ARG A 162 7.70 -14.29 3.81
C ARG A 162 9.13 -14.84 3.84
N SER A 163 9.33 -16.05 4.35
CA SER A 163 10.65 -16.70 4.44
C SER A 163 11.18 -17.21 3.10
N ARG A 164 10.29 -17.44 2.11
CA ARG A 164 10.64 -17.95 0.78
C ARG A 164 10.78 -16.85 -0.28
N CYS A 165 10.49 -15.60 0.07
CA CYS A 165 10.63 -14.46 -0.82
C CYS A 165 11.83 -13.59 -0.43
N GLN A 166 12.57 -13.10 -1.42
CA GLN A 166 13.54 -12.02 -1.20
C GLN A 166 12.74 -10.74 -0.95
N ARG A 167 12.84 -10.19 0.27
CA ARG A 167 12.15 -8.95 0.62
C ARG A 167 12.89 -7.72 0.09
N ILE A 168 12.10 -6.77 -0.44
CA ILE A 168 12.49 -5.40 -0.75
C ILE A 168 11.55 -4.51 0.03
N GLU A 169 12.07 -3.87 1.06
CA GLU A 169 11.30 -3.05 1.98
C GLU A 169 11.37 -1.58 1.54
N PHE A 170 10.21 -0.99 1.27
CA PHE A 170 10.05 0.42 0.95
C PHE A 170 9.76 1.17 2.24
N HIS A 171 10.63 2.11 2.57
CA HIS A 171 10.52 2.97 3.73
C HIS A 171 10.17 4.40 3.31
N LEU A 172 9.64 5.17 4.25
CA LEU A 172 9.46 6.60 4.02
C LEU A 172 10.84 7.23 3.70
N PRO A 173 10.93 8.01 2.63
CA PRO A 173 12.16 8.72 2.31
C PRO A 173 12.46 9.82 3.35
N ALA A 174 13.65 10.40 3.30
CA ALA A 174 13.98 11.57 4.09
C ALA A 174 13.04 12.74 3.71
N ALA A 175 12.74 13.61 4.68
CA ALA A 175 11.74 14.66 4.50
C ALA A 175 12.11 15.64 3.38
N ASP A 176 13.39 15.96 3.24
CA ASP A 176 13.94 16.81 2.19
C ASP A 176 13.79 16.19 0.81
N GLU A 177 14.09 14.90 0.66
CA GLU A 177 13.91 14.14 -0.58
C GLU A 177 12.42 14.06 -0.97
N ALA A 178 11.54 13.80 0.01
CA ALA A 178 10.10 13.77 -0.19
C ALA A 178 9.55 15.13 -0.63
N LEU A 179 10.01 16.22 0.00
CA LEU A 179 9.59 17.59 -0.33
C LEU A 179 10.05 18.00 -1.72
N ALA A 180 11.31 17.75 -2.07
CA ALA A 180 11.84 18.04 -3.40
C ALA A 180 11.02 17.32 -4.49
N TRP A 181 10.75 16.04 -4.29
CA TRP A 181 9.93 15.26 -5.23
C TRP A 181 8.50 15.80 -5.36
N LEU A 182 7.85 16.18 -4.25
CA LEU A 182 6.49 16.75 -4.29
C LEU A 182 6.45 18.09 -5.03
N GLN A 183 7.48 18.93 -4.86
CA GLN A 183 7.62 20.18 -5.59
C GLN A 183 7.78 19.94 -7.10
N ASP A 184 8.59 18.96 -7.50
CA ASP A 184 8.74 18.54 -8.90
C ASP A 184 7.43 17.98 -9.49
N GLN A 185 6.57 17.36 -8.65
CA GLN A 185 5.23 16.93 -9.05
C GLN A 185 4.20 18.08 -9.08
N GLY A 186 4.57 19.30 -8.78
CA GLY A 186 3.69 20.48 -8.79
C GLY A 186 2.68 20.51 -7.63
N VAL A 187 2.96 19.82 -6.53
CA VAL A 187 2.07 19.82 -5.36
C VAL A 187 2.15 21.16 -4.64
N ALA A 188 1.05 21.90 -4.66
CA ALA A 188 0.93 23.14 -3.88
C ALA A 188 1.00 22.81 -2.37
N ASP A 189 1.70 23.67 -1.60
CA ASP A 189 1.91 23.48 -0.15
C ASP A 189 2.41 22.07 0.21
N ALA A 190 3.47 21.63 -0.50
CA ALA A 190 4.07 20.30 -0.36
C ALA A 190 4.41 19.95 1.09
N ALA A 191 4.83 20.92 1.91
CA ALA A 191 5.18 20.70 3.31
C ALA A 191 3.98 20.32 4.15
N THR A 192 2.87 21.05 4.03
CA THR A 192 1.61 20.76 4.73
C THR A 192 0.99 19.45 4.25
N ALA A 193 1.05 19.17 2.93
CA ALA A 193 0.56 17.92 2.35
C ALA A 193 1.37 16.72 2.87
N LEU A 194 2.70 16.83 2.90
CA LEU A 194 3.59 15.79 3.41
C LEU A 194 3.36 15.51 4.90
N GLN A 195 3.21 16.57 5.70
CA GLN A 195 2.87 16.43 7.12
C GLN A 195 1.50 15.75 7.31
N ALA A 196 0.49 16.13 6.52
CA ALA A 196 -0.84 15.50 6.57
C ALA A 196 -0.80 14.02 6.23
N ALA A 197 0.08 13.63 5.30
CA ALA A 197 0.30 12.25 4.89
C ALA A 197 1.27 11.47 5.80
N GLY A 198 1.68 12.02 6.94
CA GLY A 198 2.59 11.37 7.88
C GLY A 198 3.99 11.11 7.29
N GLY A 199 4.47 12.00 6.42
CA GLY A 199 5.77 11.86 5.75
C GLY A 199 5.74 10.98 4.50
N ASN A 200 4.56 10.54 4.05
CA ASN A 200 4.42 9.70 2.85
C ASN A 200 4.18 10.56 1.59
N PRO A 201 5.17 10.69 0.69
CA PRO A 201 5.05 11.60 -0.44
C PRO A 201 4.01 11.17 -1.48
N GLY A 202 3.83 9.87 -1.70
CA GLY A 202 2.83 9.42 -2.65
C GLY A 202 1.40 9.68 -2.15
N LEU A 203 1.12 9.42 -0.87
CA LEU A 203 -0.17 9.79 -0.28
C LEU A 203 -0.36 11.31 -0.30
N ALA A 204 0.69 12.10 -0.02
CA ALA A 204 0.64 13.56 -0.09
C ALA A 204 0.25 14.05 -1.49
N ARG A 205 0.87 13.48 -2.54
CA ARG A 205 0.53 13.79 -3.94
C ARG A 205 -0.91 13.40 -4.28
N ASP A 206 -1.30 12.17 -3.93
CA ASP A 206 -2.63 11.64 -4.28
C ASP A 206 -3.75 12.41 -3.56
N TRP A 207 -3.48 12.94 -2.38
CA TRP A 207 -4.42 13.76 -1.61
C TRP A 207 -4.41 15.25 -2.00
N ALA A 208 -3.35 15.71 -2.66
CA ALA A 208 -3.30 17.09 -3.16
C ALA A 208 -4.42 17.33 -4.17
N GLY A 209 -5.17 18.38 -3.98
CA GLY A 209 -6.31 18.73 -4.85
C GLY A 209 -7.60 17.94 -4.62
N GLN A 210 -7.63 16.97 -3.69
CA GLN A 210 -8.83 16.17 -3.37
C GLN A 210 -9.55 16.65 -2.10
N GLY A 211 -9.31 17.86 -1.63
CA GLY A 211 -9.92 18.40 -0.40
C GLY A 211 -9.40 17.75 0.90
N ALA A 212 -8.32 16.99 0.84
CA ALA A 212 -7.82 16.24 1.99
C ALA A 212 -7.36 17.13 3.16
N LEU A 213 -6.74 18.28 2.87
CA LEU A 213 -6.34 19.24 3.90
C LEU A 213 -7.53 19.85 4.62
N GLU A 214 -8.64 20.08 3.90
CA GLU A 214 -9.88 20.55 4.50
C GLU A 214 -10.50 19.47 5.39
N ARG A 215 -10.60 18.22 4.91
CA ARG A 215 -11.03 17.07 5.74
C ARG A 215 -10.18 16.92 7.00
N ARG A 216 -8.85 17.12 6.90
CA ARG A 216 -7.96 17.10 8.07
C ARG A 216 -8.34 18.17 9.10
N ARG A 217 -8.66 19.41 8.64
CA ARG A 217 -9.10 20.49 9.52
C ARG A 217 -10.44 20.18 10.18
N GLU A 218 -11.39 19.67 9.39
CA GLU A 218 -12.71 19.24 9.88
C GLU A 218 -12.58 18.15 10.95
N VAL A 219 -11.80 17.12 10.70
CA VAL A 219 -11.57 16.03 11.67
C VAL A 219 -11.00 16.55 12.98
N ARG A 220 -10.01 17.42 12.94
CA ARG A 220 -9.45 18.03 14.15
C ARG A 220 -10.49 18.86 14.90
N LYS A 221 -11.34 19.63 14.19
CA LYS A 221 -12.44 20.41 14.75
C LYS A 221 -13.49 19.51 15.40
N ASP A 222 -13.85 18.39 14.74
CA ASP A 222 -14.81 17.42 15.23
C ASP A 222 -14.30 16.76 16.54
N LEU A 223 -13.05 16.29 16.57
CA LEU A 223 -12.45 15.71 17.76
C LEU A 223 -12.37 16.71 18.91
N ALA A 224 -11.99 17.96 18.64
CA ALA A 224 -11.94 19.01 19.67
C ALA A 224 -13.35 19.36 20.19
N ALA A 225 -14.37 19.36 19.34
CA ALA A 225 -15.76 19.59 19.74
C ALA A 225 -16.31 18.45 20.60
N LEU A 226 -16.02 17.20 20.24
CA LEU A 226 -16.41 16.03 21.02
C LEU A 226 -15.72 16.03 22.41
N ALA A 227 -14.41 16.30 22.46
CA ALA A 227 -13.67 16.40 23.73
C ALA A 227 -14.22 17.51 24.66
N ALA A 228 -14.71 18.59 24.08
CA ALA A 228 -15.35 19.69 24.83
C ALA A 228 -16.85 19.44 25.17
N GLY A 229 -17.39 18.26 24.84
CA GLY A 229 -18.81 17.94 25.06
C GLY A 229 -19.80 18.75 24.19
N ARG A 230 -19.32 19.38 23.11
CA ARG A 230 -20.13 20.30 22.26
C ARG A 230 -20.61 19.65 20.95
N GLY A 231 -20.39 18.35 20.76
CA GLY A 231 -20.79 17.61 19.57
C GLY A 231 -21.43 16.27 19.91
N GLN A 232 -22.21 15.73 18.98
CA GLN A 232 -22.75 14.38 19.09
C GLN A 232 -21.97 13.43 18.19
N ALA A 233 -21.53 12.28 18.71
CA ALA A 233 -20.79 11.29 17.95
C ALA A 233 -21.57 10.80 16.73
N THR A 234 -22.91 10.69 16.84
CA THR A 234 -23.82 10.27 15.74
C THR A 234 -23.79 11.21 14.54
N GLU A 235 -23.73 12.55 14.78
CA GLU A 235 -23.65 13.55 13.71
C GLU A 235 -22.29 13.49 13.01
N VAL A 236 -21.21 13.30 13.80
CA VAL A 236 -19.85 13.16 13.25
C VAL A 236 -19.74 11.90 12.42
N VAL A 237 -20.29 10.76 12.90
CA VAL A 237 -20.35 9.49 12.14
C VAL A 237 -21.05 9.69 10.81
N ALA A 238 -22.26 10.29 10.79
CA ALA A 238 -23.01 10.52 9.57
C ALA A 238 -22.21 11.34 8.54
N ARG A 239 -21.52 12.37 8.99
CA ARG A 239 -20.65 13.19 8.14
C ARG A 239 -19.43 12.43 7.63
N TRP A 240 -18.75 11.68 8.49
CA TRP A 240 -17.55 10.93 8.10
C TRP A 240 -17.87 9.79 7.16
N MET A 241 -19.00 9.10 7.36
CA MET A 241 -19.45 8.03 6.46
C MET A 241 -19.79 8.52 5.05
N GLY A 242 -20.24 9.76 4.93
CA GLY A 242 -20.60 10.38 3.64
C GLY A 242 -19.42 10.83 2.78
N ASP A 243 -18.19 10.91 3.35
CA ASP A 243 -17.02 11.45 2.65
C ASP A 243 -15.72 10.87 3.19
N GLU A 244 -15.13 9.91 2.44
CA GLU A 244 -13.80 9.31 2.66
C GLU A 244 -13.53 8.85 4.12
N PRO A 245 -14.33 7.93 4.68
CA PRO A 245 -14.22 7.54 6.09
C PRO A 245 -12.85 6.99 6.47
N ALA A 246 -12.19 6.25 5.59
CA ALA A 246 -10.85 5.72 5.84
C ALA A 246 -9.78 6.82 5.95
N GLN A 247 -9.90 7.88 5.14
CA GLN A 247 -9.01 9.03 5.20
C GLN A 247 -9.28 9.88 6.45
N ARG A 248 -10.54 10.07 6.82
CA ARG A 248 -10.91 10.77 8.06
C ARG A 248 -10.39 10.07 9.30
N LEU A 249 -10.47 8.73 9.34
CA LEU A 249 -9.86 7.94 10.42
C LEU A 249 -8.34 8.04 10.44
N TRP A 250 -7.70 8.11 9.28
CA TRP A 250 -6.26 8.38 9.21
C TRP A 250 -5.92 9.72 9.87
N PHE A 251 -6.63 10.79 9.50
CA PHE A 251 -6.39 12.11 10.08
C PHE A 251 -6.71 12.17 11.57
N ALA A 252 -7.71 11.44 12.04
CA ALA A 252 -8.03 11.32 13.45
C ALA A 252 -6.90 10.63 14.23
N ALA A 253 -6.40 9.50 13.73
CA ALA A 253 -5.26 8.82 14.31
C ALA A 253 -3.99 9.70 14.34
N GLN A 254 -3.70 10.43 13.25
CA GLN A 254 -2.57 11.36 13.21
C GLN A 254 -2.75 12.51 14.21
N ALA A 255 -3.95 13.07 14.34
CA ALA A 255 -4.22 14.14 15.30
C ALA A 255 -4.01 13.67 16.73
N VAL A 256 -4.40 12.44 17.07
CA VAL A 256 -4.16 11.85 18.38
C VAL A 256 -2.67 11.57 18.61
N ALA A 257 -1.94 11.08 17.61
CA ALA A 257 -0.49 10.90 17.69
C ALA A 257 0.24 12.24 17.92
N ASP A 258 -0.20 13.31 17.24
CA ASP A 258 0.33 14.67 17.45
C ASP A 258 0.03 15.17 18.86
N ASP A 259 -1.17 14.91 19.38
CA ASP A 259 -1.57 15.25 20.75
C ASP A 259 -0.71 14.53 21.80
N MET A 260 -0.46 13.23 21.60
CA MET A 260 0.43 12.45 22.48
C MET A 260 1.86 12.99 22.46
N LYS A 261 2.40 13.35 21.30
CA LYS A 261 3.73 13.95 21.18
C LYS A 261 3.80 15.32 21.88
N ALA A 262 2.77 16.16 21.70
CA ALA A 262 2.69 17.46 22.34
C ALA A 262 2.68 17.34 23.88
N ARG A 263 1.94 16.38 24.42
CA ARG A 263 1.90 16.10 25.89
C ARG A 263 3.23 15.59 26.45
N ALA A 264 4.06 14.96 25.64
CA ALA A 264 5.40 14.55 26.04
C ALA A 264 6.39 15.73 26.13
N THR A 265 5.99 16.92 25.66
CA THR A 265 6.82 18.13 25.67
C THR A 265 6.32 19.07 26.77
N PRO A 266 7.13 19.45 27.78
CA PRO A 266 6.66 20.15 28.98
C PRO A 266 5.96 21.51 28.81
N SER A 267 5.95 22.07 27.59
CA SER A 267 5.45 23.43 27.32
C SER A 267 4.26 23.49 26.36
N ALA A 268 3.72 22.37 25.86
CA ALA A 268 2.66 22.39 24.87
C ALA A 268 1.31 22.00 25.46
N ALA A 269 0.29 22.87 25.28
CA ALA A 269 -1.09 22.51 25.60
C ALA A 269 -1.57 21.40 24.64
N PRO A 270 -2.42 20.44 25.11
CA PRO A 270 -2.96 19.41 24.25
C PRO A 270 -3.77 20.02 23.09
N PRO A 271 -3.39 19.79 21.82
CA PRO A 271 -4.03 20.48 20.70
C PRO A 271 -5.48 20.05 20.43
N LEU A 272 -5.92 18.90 20.99
CA LEU A 272 -7.31 18.43 20.88
C LEU A 272 -8.14 18.67 22.12
N GLY A 273 -7.54 19.07 23.26
CA GLY A 273 -8.24 19.32 24.52
C GLY A 273 -8.88 18.09 25.16
N SER A 274 -8.50 16.88 24.76
CA SER A 274 -9.02 15.64 25.33
C SER A 274 -8.55 15.45 26.78
N ALA A 275 -9.47 14.97 27.65
CA ALA A 275 -9.19 14.61 29.04
C ALA A 275 -8.57 13.21 29.19
N MET A 276 -8.45 12.44 28.12
CA MET A 276 -7.87 11.09 28.12
C MET A 276 -6.39 11.14 28.51
N ASP A 277 -5.94 10.18 29.31
CA ASP A 277 -4.52 10.01 29.62
C ASP A 277 -3.75 9.40 28.44
N ALA A 278 -2.43 9.24 28.59
CA ALA A 278 -1.57 8.73 27.53
C ALA A 278 -1.90 7.27 27.14
N GLU A 279 -2.32 6.44 28.10
CA GLU A 279 -2.69 5.05 27.85
C GLU A 279 -4.00 4.98 27.07
N ALA A 280 -5.04 5.71 27.47
CA ALA A 280 -6.31 5.79 26.79
C ALA A 280 -6.17 6.35 25.37
N LEU A 281 -5.33 7.39 25.16
CA LEU A 281 -5.01 7.90 23.82
C LEU A 281 -4.34 6.83 22.95
N GLY A 282 -3.39 6.07 23.52
CA GLY A 282 -2.74 4.97 22.80
C GLY A 282 -3.71 3.86 22.42
N GLN A 283 -4.62 3.49 23.31
CA GLN A 283 -5.69 2.51 23.03
C GLN A 283 -6.64 3.01 21.95
N TRP A 284 -7.05 4.28 22.02
CA TRP A 284 -7.90 4.91 21.00
C TRP A 284 -7.21 4.97 19.63
N TYR A 285 -5.94 5.37 19.59
CA TYR A 285 -5.13 5.36 18.37
C TYR A 285 -5.08 3.97 17.72
N ALA A 286 -4.83 2.94 18.54
CA ALA A 286 -4.83 1.55 18.06
C ALA A 286 -6.21 1.12 17.55
N ALA A 287 -7.29 1.50 18.24
CA ALA A 287 -8.66 1.23 17.83
C ALA A 287 -9.00 1.93 16.51
N ALA A 288 -8.64 3.20 16.34
CA ALA A 288 -8.86 3.95 15.09
C ALA A 288 -8.18 3.28 13.88
N ASN A 289 -6.95 2.80 14.05
CA ASN A 289 -6.23 2.10 12.98
C ASN A 289 -6.86 0.73 12.68
N ARG A 290 -7.33 -0.02 13.69
CA ARG A 290 -8.07 -1.28 13.47
C ARG A 290 -9.39 -1.02 12.74
N THR A 291 -10.19 -0.05 13.19
CA THR A 291 -11.45 0.34 12.53
C THR A 291 -11.20 0.69 11.06
N ARG A 292 -10.15 1.46 10.77
CA ARG A 292 -9.78 1.81 9.38
C ARG A 292 -9.47 0.59 8.51
N GLN A 293 -8.85 -0.45 9.06
CA GLN A 293 -8.58 -1.71 8.34
C GLN A 293 -9.85 -2.52 8.08
N HIS A 294 -10.86 -2.39 8.95
CA HIS A 294 -12.14 -3.11 8.83
C HIS A 294 -13.17 -2.40 7.94
N LEU A 295 -12.96 -1.11 7.62
CA LEU A 295 -13.81 -0.42 6.65
C LEU A 295 -13.81 -1.16 5.31
N ARG A 296 -15.00 -1.34 4.72
CA ARG A 296 -15.28 -2.18 3.54
C ARG A 296 -15.24 -3.68 3.82
N GLY A 297 -15.21 -4.09 5.10
CA GLY A 297 -15.37 -5.47 5.53
C GLY A 297 -16.86 -5.88 5.62
N PRO A 298 -17.14 -7.04 6.20
CA PRO A 298 -18.52 -7.53 6.40
C PRO A 298 -19.25 -6.84 7.57
N LEU A 299 -18.56 -6.03 8.36
CA LEU A 299 -19.13 -5.34 9.53
C LEU A 299 -19.81 -4.02 9.12
N ARG A 300 -20.70 -3.53 10.00
CA ARG A 300 -21.35 -2.23 9.84
C ARG A 300 -20.35 -1.11 10.17
N ASP A 301 -19.85 -0.44 9.15
CA ASP A 301 -18.83 0.62 9.26
C ASP A 301 -19.30 1.78 10.15
N ASP A 302 -20.58 2.14 10.07
CA ASP A 302 -21.21 3.18 10.90
C ASP A 302 -21.19 2.86 12.40
N LEU A 303 -21.40 1.60 12.78
CA LEU A 303 -21.36 1.18 14.18
C LEU A 303 -19.92 1.15 14.72
N LEU A 304 -18.95 0.70 13.92
CA LEU A 304 -17.55 0.72 14.30
C LEU A 304 -17.05 2.15 14.54
N LEU A 305 -17.43 3.09 13.66
CA LEU A 305 -17.14 4.50 13.83
C LEU A 305 -17.83 5.10 15.05
N LEU A 306 -19.08 4.75 15.30
CA LEU A 306 -19.85 5.24 16.45
C LEU A 306 -19.21 4.80 17.77
N GLU A 307 -18.84 3.54 17.89
CA GLU A 307 -18.15 3.00 19.08
C GLU A 307 -16.84 3.77 19.34
N LEU A 308 -16.04 3.95 18.29
CA LEU A 308 -14.76 4.68 18.38
C LEU A 308 -14.95 6.13 18.82
N LEU A 309 -15.89 6.86 18.19
CA LEU A 309 -16.10 8.28 18.48
C LEU A 309 -16.83 8.51 19.82
N ALA A 310 -17.68 7.58 20.24
CA ALA A 310 -18.32 7.64 21.57
C ALA A 310 -17.31 7.44 22.71
N ALA A 311 -16.21 6.71 22.45
CA ALA A 311 -15.13 6.54 23.42
C ALA A 311 -14.18 7.76 23.48
N TRP A 312 -14.28 8.71 22.56
CA TRP A 312 -13.48 9.94 22.57
C TRP A 312 -14.05 10.96 23.57
N ARG A 313 -13.20 11.46 24.48
CA ARG A 313 -13.60 12.38 25.57
C ARG A 313 -12.60 13.50 25.75
#